data_3a9620ac8c94e8092f955c0c1470f3c5
#
_entry.id   3a9620ac8c94e8092f955c0c1470f3c5
#
_cell.length_a   1.000
_cell.length_b   1.000
_cell.length_c   1.000
_cell.angle_alpha   90.00
_cell.angle_beta   90.00
_cell.angle_gamma   90.00
#
_symmetry.space_group_name_H-M   'P 1'
#
loop_
_entity.id
_entity.type
_entity.pdbx_description
1 polymer ?
#
loop_
_entity_poly.entity_id
_entity_poly.type
_entity_poly.pdbx_seq_one_letter_code
_entity_poly.pdbx_strand_id
1 'polypeptide(L)'
;MTKFPEPTRTIAALYVETNGCYFGLPGVEVVGHGEDHADATTTVHLDGRSYSGPWPVIAHPSCKRWGRFWHGSTRKPHQYKLGDDGGCFEHALDQTRAFGGVIEHPCDSQAWKFYGLATPPRSGGWVEADDFGGWTCCVDQGHYGHFANKLTWLYVCRVDRADLPELTWGKGEQRLHPVALEKHGYAKARKIGMMAMIGGKDKVRIRNRTPECFRDVLIRLARLATLPSPAPPLAAISEPVGGGDFVHTATANAKVIQDHD
;
A
#
# COMPACT_ATOMS: atom_id res chain seq x y z
N MET A 1 -21.46 16.33 -31.13
CA MET A 1 -21.10 16.80 -29.79
C MET A 1 -20.01 15.89 -29.28
N THR A 2 -18.75 16.28 -29.36
CA THR A 2 -17.60 15.58 -28.79
C THR A 2 -17.71 15.70 -27.29
N LYS A 3 -18.03 14.58 -26.63
CA LYS A 3 -17.99 14.47 -25.17
C LYS A 3 -16.53 14.71 -24.76
N PHE A 4 -16.25 15.84 -24.13
CA PHE A 4 -14.95 16.02 -23.45
C PHE A 4 -14.80 14.87 -22.45
N PRO A 5 -13.64 14.19 -22.42
CA PRO A 5 -13.41 13.17 -21.40
C PRO A 5 -13.59 13.82 -20.02
N GLU A 6 -14.39 13.19 -19.17
CA GLU A 6 -14.52 13.58 -17.77
C GLU A 6 -13.12 13.76 -17.18
N PRO A 7 -12.87 14.82 -16.40
CA PRO A 7 -11.56 15.05 -15.81
C PRO A 7 -11.19 13.80 -14.98
N THR A 8 -10.14 13.14 -15.39
CA THR A 8 -9.69 11.92 -14.71
C THR A 8 -9.30 12.27 -13.28
N ARG A 9 -10.01 11.69 -12.30
CA ARG A 9 -9.75 11.93 -10.89
C ARG A 9 -8.28 11.68 -10.56
N THR A 10 -7.63 12.66 -9.95
CA THR A 10 -6.24 12.55 -9.51
C THR A 10 -6.11 11.55 -8.35
N ILE A 11 -5.04 10.77 -8.35
CA ILE A 11 -4.65 9.84 -7.31
C ILE A 11 -3.19 10.05 -6.95
N ALA A 12 -2.77 9.68 -5.74
CA ALA A 12 -1.39 9.73 -5.30
C ALA A 12 -0.78 8.32 -5.29
N ALA A 13 0.38 8.15 -5.91
CA ALA A 13 1.15 6.90 -5.88
C ALA A 13 2.26 7.03 -4.84
N LEU A 14 2.18 6.22 -3.76
CA LEU A 14 3.07 6.28 -2.61
C LEU A 14 3.98 5.05 -2.55
N TYR A 15 5.21 5.22 -2.08
CA TYR A 15 6.20 4.14 -1.94
C TYR A 15 6.48 3.41 -3.26
N VAL A 16 6.46 4.15 -4.36
CA VAL A 16 6.71 3.60 -5.69
C VAL A 16 8.14 3.87 -6.16
N GLU A 17 8.64 3.02 -7.06
CA GLU A 17 9.99 3.14 -7.62
C GLU A 17 10.13 4.41 -8.46
N THR A 18 11.27 5.12 -8.30
CA THR A 18 11.62 6.28 -9.14
C THR A 18 11.64 5.88 -10.61
N ASN A 19 11.01 6.70 -11.47
CA ASN A 19 10.84 6.39 -12.89
C ASN A 19 10.15 5.03 -13.16
N GLY A 20 9.38 4.54 -12.16
CA GLY A 20 8.56 3.35 -12.29
C GLY A 20 7.31 3.56 -13.14
N CYS A 21 6.45 2.54 -13.17
CA CYS A 21 5.28 2.50 -14.05
C CYS A 21 4.20 3.56 -13.79
N TYR A 22 4.29 4.31 -12.68
CA TYR A 22 3.35 5.38 -12.32
C TYR A 22 3.80 6.77 -12.79
N PHE A 23 5.06 6.94 -13.19
CA PHE A 23 5.57 8.23 -13.61
C PHE A 23 4.99 8.70 -14.94
N GLY A 24 4.67 10.00 -15.04
CA GLY A 24 4.19 10.62 -16.28
C GLY A 24 2.78 10.22 -16.70
N LEU A 25 2.02 9.52 -15.83
CA LEU A 25 0.64 9.16 -16.13
C LEU A 25 -0.32 10.32 -15.83
N PRO A 26 -1.27 10.60 -16.72
CA PRO A 26 -2.28 11.62 -16.48
C PRO A 26 -3.12 11.33 -15.23
N GLY A 27 -3.22 12.34 -14.33
CA GLY A 27 -3.97 12.22 -13.09
C GLY A 27 -3.33 11.26 -12.07
N VAL A 28 -2.03 11.00 -12.16
CA VAL A 28 -1.25 10.28 -11.15
C VAL A 28 -0.14 11.19 -10.65
N GLU A 29 -0.20 11.53 -9.37
CA GLU A 29 0.83 12.25 -8.66
C GLU A 29 1.71 11.27 -7.92
N VAL A 30 3.01 11.28 -8.19
CA VAL A 30 3.96 10.42 -7.48
C VAL A 30 4.50 11.17 -6.27
N VAL A 31 4.21 10.66 -5.08
CA VAL A 31 4.61 11.26 -3.81
C VAL A 31 5.56 10.32 -3.08
N GLY A 32 6.84 10.51 -3.28
CA GLY A 32 7.91 9.98 -2.45
C GLY A 32 8.13 8.47 -2.42
N HIS A 33 9.28 8.16 -1.87
CA HIS A 33 9.80 6.81 -1.67
C HIS A 33 9.72 6.46 -0.18
N GLY A 34 9.71 5.18 0.17
CA GLY A 34 9.99 4.73 1.52
C GLY A 34 11.51 4.77 1.81
N GLU A 35 11.92 4.55 3.06
CA GLU A 35 13.31 4.60 3.53
C GLU A 35 14.36 3.84 2.70
N ASP A 36 13.95 2.86 1.90
CA ASP A 36 14.84 2.02 1.12
C ASP A 36 15.36 2.64 -0.18
N HIS A 37 14.95 3.87 -0.53
CA HIS A 37 15.26 4.51 -1.80
C HIS A 37 15.79 5.93 -1.63
N ALA A 38 16.74 6.12 -0.73
CA ALA A 38 17.54 7.34 -0.66
C ALA A 38 18.49 7.43 -1.86
N ASP A 39 17.93 7.60 -3.07
CA ASP A 39 18.73 7.96 -4.23
C ASP A 39 18.83 9.49 -4.32
N ALA A 40 20.02 9.99 -4.03
CA ALA A 40 20.35 11.40 -3.77
C ALA A 40 20.24 12.33 -4.99
N THR A 41 19.66 11.92 -6.12
CA THR A 41 19.74 12.65 -7.38
C THR A 41 18.45 13.29 -7.87
N THR A 42 17.32 13.13 -7.18
CA THR A 42 16.06 13.76 -7.59
C THR A 42 15.59 14.78 -6.56
N THR A 43 15.37 16.00 -7.01
CA THR A 43 15.12 17.23 -6.23
C THR A 43 13.74 17.29 -5.52
N VAL A 44 12.96 16.24 -5.49
CA VAL A 44 11.66 16.17 -4.79
C VAL A 44 11.62 14.90 -3.95
N HIS A 45 12.28 14.96 -2.79
CA HIS A 45 12.24 13.89 -1.79
C HIS A 45 11.03 14.06 -0.88
N LEU A 46 9.85 13.74 -1.39
CA LEU A 46 8.70 13.60 -0.51
C LEU A 46 8.67 12.15 -0.03
N ASP A 47 8.83 11.96 1.25
CA ASP A 47 8.62 10.66 1.89
C ASP A 47 7.13 10.32 1.82
N GLY A 48 6.79 9.14 1.29
CA GLY A 48 5.39 8.69 1.21
C GLY A 48 4.66 8.73 2.54
N ARG A 49 5.38 8.58 3.67
CA ARG A 49 4.83 8.70 5.02
C ARG A 49 4.29 10.10 5.33
N SER A 50 4.83 11.13 4.72
CA SER A 50 4.41 12.52 4.94
C SER A 50 3.17 12.92 4.13
N TYR A 51 2.64 12.04 3.27
CA TYR A 51 1.46 12.36 2.48
C TYR A 51 0.22 12.58 3.35
N SER A 52 -0.40 13.75 3.20
CA SER A 52 -1.56 14.20 3.97
C SER A 52 -2.79 14.54 3.10
N GLY A 53 -2.90 13.94 1.95
CA GLY A 53 -4.02 14.12 1.03
C GLY A 53 -3.81 15.24 -0.01
N PRO A 54 -4.85 15.61 -0.75
CA PRO A 54 -6.26 15.20 -0.62
C PRO A 54 -6.68 13.97 -1.44
N TRP A 55 -5.78 13.41 -2.26
CA TRP A 55 -6.16 12.41 -3.27
C TRP A 55 -6.19 10.98 -2.70
N PRO A 56 -7.04 10.08 -3.26
CA PRO A 56 -6.94 8.65 -2.96
C PRO A 56 -5.56 8.11 -3.30
N VAL A 57 -5.14 7.08 -2.59
CA VAL A 57 -3.78 6.57 -2.69
C VAL A 57 -3.68 5.21 -3.38
N ILE A 58 -2.56 4.99 -4.07
CA ILE A 58 -2.04 3.66 -4.37
C ILE A 58 -0.74 3.53 -3.59
N ALA A 59 -0.65 2.57 -2.68
CA ALA A 59 0.51 2.43 -1.83
C ALA A 59 1.20 1.06 -2.00
N HIS A 60 2.53 1.09 -2.18
CA HIS A 60 3.40 -0.08 -2.25
C HIS A 60 4.43 -0.07 -1.12
N PRO A 61 4.00 -0.13 0.15
CA PRO A 61 4.94 -0.08 1.27
C PRO A 61 5.93 -1.23 1.23
N SER A 62 7.10 -1.03 1.83
CA SER A 62 8.18 -2.01 1.78
C SER A 62 7.76 -3.36 2.38
N CYS A 63 7.88 -4.43 1.60
CA CYS A 63 7.57 -5.78 2.06
C CYS A 63 8.74 -6.50 2.72
N LYS A 64 9.93 -5.88 2.81
CA LYS A 64 11.15 -6.54 3.29
C LYS A 64 11.02 -7.07 4.71
N ARG A 65 10.31 -6.36 5.58
CA ARG A 65 10.14 -6.70 7.01
C ARG A 65 8.82 -7.40 7.32
N TRP A 66 8.01 -7.68 6.30
CA TRP A 66 6.70 -8.28 6.42
C TRP A 66 6.56 -9.62 5.71
N GLY A 67 7.46 -9.91 4.76
CA GLY A 67 7.44 -11.14 3.97
C GLY A 67 8.03 -12.34 4.72
N ARG A 68 7.98 -13.51 4.10
CA ARG A 68 8.50 -14.78 4.65
C ARG A 68 9.92 -14.72 5.20
N PHE A 69 10.78 -13.83 4.66
CA PHE A 69 12.18 -13.68 5.04
C PHE A 69 12.47 -12.38 5.79
N TRP A 70 11.47 -11.87 6.51
CA TRP A 70 11.57 -10.62 7.28
C TRP A 70 12.76 -10.56 8.22
N HIS A 71 13.12 -11.69 8.82
CA HIS A 71 14.22 -11.81 9.77
C HIS A 71 15.64 -11.75 9.13
N GLY A 72 15.74 -11.66 7.80
CA GLY A 72 17.02 -11.60 7.09
C GLY A 72 17.46 -12.93 6.47
N SER A 73 18.77 -13.17 6.43
CA SER A 73 19.35 -14.37 5.84
C SER A 73 19.17 -15.60 6.74
N THR A 74 18.98 -16.78 6.14
CA THR A 74 18.98 -18.06 6.85
C THR A 74 20.30 -18.34 7.61
N ARG A 75 21.41 -17.69 7.19
CA ARG A 75 22.71 -17.78 7.88
C ARG A 75 22.82 -16.86 9.10
N LYS A 76 21.95 -15.84 9.18
CA LYS A 76 21.86 -14.88 10.29
C LYS A 76 20.40 -14.69 10.65
N PRO A 77 19.76 -15.68 11.26
CA PRO A 77 18.37 -15.57 11.68
C PRO A 77 18.24 -14.47 12.75
N HIS A 78 17.08 -13.83 12.81
CA HIS A 78 16.77 -12.76 13.78
C HIS A 78 17.63 -11.50 13.67
N GLN A 79 18.21 -11.25 12.49
CA GLN A 79 18.98 -10.03 12.24
C GLN A 79 18.11 -8.76 12.29
N TYR A 80 16.81 -8.88 12.00
CA TYR A 80 15.86 -7.78 11.95
C TYR A 80 14.61 -8.09 12.77
N LYS A 81 13.88 -7.06 13.15
CA LYS A 81 12.57 -7.18 13.80
C LYS A 81 11.47 -7.26 12.75
N LEU A 82 10.41 -8.00 13.06
CA LEU A 82 9.19 -7.99 12.27
C LEU A 82 8.61 -6.56 12.29
N GLY A 83 8.23 -6.06 11.11
CA GLY A 83 7.64 -4.74 10.98
C GLY A 83 8.61 -3.56 11.06
N ASP A 84 9.92 -3.81 11.10
CA ASP A 84 10.95 -2.76 11.12
C ASP A 84 11.15 -2.18 9.70
N ASP A 85 10.11 -1.51 9.20
CA ASP A 85 10.04 -0.88 7.87
C ASP A 85 9.99 0.66 7.94
N GLY A 86 10.35 1.23 9.09
CA GLY A 86 10.27 2.67 9.33
C GLY A 86 8.85 3.23 9.39
N GLY A 87 7.85 2.39 9.66
CA GLY A 87 6.44 2.76 9.73
C GLY A 87 5.77 2.88 8.36
N CYS A 88 6.42 2.44 7.27
CA CYS A 88 5.86 2.59 5.92
C CYS A 88 4.50 1.92 5.76
N PHE A 89 4.30 0.70 6.29
CA PHE A 89 3.02 0.02 6.17
C PHE A 89 1.94 0.66 7.04
N GLU A 90 2.27 1.09 8.25
CA GLU A 90 1.36 1.79 9.17
C GLU A 90 0.81 3.07 8.53
N HIS A 91 1.72 3.94 8.07
CA HIS A 91 1.32 5.17 7.37
C HIS A 91 0.52 4.89 6.10
N ALA A 92 0.89 3.89 5.30
CA ALA A 92 0.12 3.51 4.12
C ALA A 92 -1.31 3.08 4.47
N LEU A 93 -1.48 2.34 5.57
CA LEU A 93 -2.80 1.90 6.06
C LEU A 93 -3.64 3.09 6.52
N ASP A 94 -3.07 3.98 7.32
CA ASP A 94 -3.74 5.20 7.80
C ASP A 94 -4.13 6.13 6.65
N GLN A 95 -3.23 6.34 5.69
CA GLN A 95 -3.48 7.15 4.49
C GLN A 95 -4.60 6.54 3.62
N THR A 96 -4.60 5.21 3.45
CA THR A 96 -5.65 4.53 2.68
C THR A 96 -6.99 4.61 3.38
N ARG A 97 -7.04 4.51 4.70
CA ARG A 97 -8.26 4.71 5.49
C ARG A 97 -8.75 6.17 5.46
N ALA A 98 -7.82 7.13 5.53
CA ALA A 98 -8.15 8.56 5.54
C ALA A 98 -8.62 9.08 4.17
N PHE A 99 -7.93 8.74 3.11
CA PHE A 99 -8.14 9.33 1.77
C PHE A 99 -8.79 8.36 0.78
N GLY A 100 -8.93 7.10 1.14
CA GLY A 100 -9.36 6.03 0.24
C GLY A 100 -8.23 5.54 -0.66
N GLY A 101 -8.48 4.45 -1.37
CA GLY A 101 -7.51 3.91 -2.31
C GLY A 101 -7.15 2.45 -2.05
N VAL A 102 -5.94 2.06 -2.43
CA VAL A 102 -5.50 0.66 -2.41
C VAL A 102 -4.06 0.49 -1.93
N ILE A 103 -3.81 -0.50 -1.08
CA ILE A 103 -2.49 -1.01 -0.73
C ILE A 103 -2.26 -2.32 -1.48
N GLU A 104 -1.09 -2.45 -2.10
CA GLU A 104 -0.58 -3.69 -2.70
C GLU A 104 0.53 -4.27 -1.83
N HIS A 105 0.41 -5.57 -1.47
CA HIS A 105 1.46 -6.25 -0.74
C HIS A 105 1.54 -7.73 -1.13
N PRO A 106 2.70 -8.38 -1.00
CA PRO A 106 2.80 -9.81 -1.31
C PRO A 106 1.85 -10.64 -0.45
N CYS A 107 1.29 -11.69 -1.05
CA CYS A 107 0.54 -12.71 -0.33
C CYS A 107 1.35 -13.27 0.86
N ASP A 108 0.65 -13.62 1.94
CA ASP A 108 1.23 -14.07 3.21
C ASP A 108 2.06 -12.99 3.95
N SER A 109 1.82 -11.73 3.64
CA SER A 109 2.41 -10.65 4.42
C SER A 109 1.98 -10.71 5.89
N GLN A 110 2.94 -10.68 6.79
CA GLN A 110 2.69 -10.61 8.23
C GLN A 110 2.04 -9.29 8.65
N ALA A 111 2.07 -8.26 7.81
CA ALA A 111 1.43 -6.97 8.08
C ALA A 111 -0.08 -7.12 8.28
N TRP A 112 -0.75 -7.97 7.48
CA TRP A 112 -2.19 -8.22 7.66
C TRP A 112 -2.51 -8.69 9.07
N LYS A 113 -1.81 -9.72 9.54
CA LYS A 113 -2.00 -10.23 10.91
C LYS A 113 -1.61 -9.19 11.97
N PHE A 114 -0.54 -8.45 11.75
CA PHE A 114 -0.02 -7.48 12.72
C PHE A 114 -0.99 -6.32 12.95
N TYR A 115 -1.63 -5.84 11.88
CA TYR A 115 -2.60 -4.74 11.93
C TYR A 115 -4.06 -5.20 12.01
N GLY A 116 -4.32 -6.48 12.29
CA GLY A 116 -5.66 -7.02 12.48
C GLY A 116 -6.52 -7.09 11.22
N LEU A 117 -5.90 -7.08 10.04
CA LEU A 117 -6.64 -7.22 8.78
C LEU A 117 -7.02 -8.68 8.52
N ALA A 118 -8.22 -8.92 8.01
CA ALA A 118 -8.66 -10.25 7.62
C ALA A 118 -7.81 -10.81 6.48
N THR A 119 -7.42 -12.08 6.60
CA THR A 119 -6.67 -12.79 5.56
C THR A 119 -7.59 -13.14 4.39
N PRO A 120 -7.34 -12.64 3.18
CA PRO A 120 -8.20 -12.94 2.04
C PRO A 120 -8.01 -14.40 1.56
N PRO A 121 -9.07 -15.02 1.01
CA PRO A 121 -8.99 -16.38 0.47
C PRO A 121 -8.08 -16.40 -0.77
N ARG A 122 -7.21 -17.42 -0.86
CA ARG A 122 -6.32 -17.59 -2.03
C ARG A 122 -7.06 -17.89 -3.33
N SER A 123 -8.29 -18.38 -3.24
CA SER A 123 -9.18 -18.58 -4.38
C SER A 123 -9.66 -17.28 -5.01
N GLY A 124 -9.47 -16.16 -4.33
CA GLY A 124 -9.94 -14.83 -4.75
C GLY A 124 -11.29 -14.48 -4.13
N GLY A 125 -11.85 -13.36 -4.59
CA GLY A 125 -13.04 -12.73 -4.03
C GLY A 125 -12.72 -11.67 -2.99
N TRP A 126 -13.59 -10.68 -2.87
CA TRP A 126 -13.50 -9.62 -1.88
C TRP A 126 -14.15 -10.04 -0.57
N VAL A 127 -13.43 -9.83 0.53
CA VAL A 127 -13.93 -10.03 1.90
C VAL A 127 -13.69 -8.75 2.72
N GLU A 128 -14.50 -8.51 3.75
CA GLU A 128 -14.27 -7.44 4.69
C GLU A 128 -12.91 -7.60 5.35
N ALA A 129 -12.15 -6.51 5.41
CA ALA A 129 -10.79 -6.52 5.94
C ALA A 129 -10.73 -6.10 7.41
N ASP A 130 -11.54 -5.09 7.77
CA ASP A 130 -11.55 -4.46 9.10
C ASP A 130 -12.82 -3.66 9.35
N ASP A 131 -12.93 -3.09 10.56
CA ASP A 131 -14.07 -2.26 10.98
C ASP A 131 -14.04 -0.83 10.42
N PHE A 132 -13.03 -0.51 9.59
CA PHE A 132 -12.91 0.81 8.92
C PHE A 132 -13.56 0.82 7.52
N GLY A 133 -14.33 -0.21 7.18
CA GLY A 133 -14.94 -0.35 5.85
C GLY A 133 -13.94 -0.76 4.78
N GLY A 134 -12.83 -1.38 5.19
CA GLY A 134 -11.82 -1.92 4.30
C GLY A 134 -12.25 -3.26 3.68
N TRP A 135 -11.83 -3.48 2.45
CA TRP A 135 -12.00 -4.74 1.70
C TRP A 135 -10.64 -5.33 1.36
N THR A 136 -10.51 -6.63 1.39
CA THR A 136 -9.28 -7.30 0.99
C THR A 136 -9.54 -8.45 0.03
N CYS A 137 -8.59 -8.72 -0.84
CA CYS A 137 -8.64 -9.85 -1.75
C CYS A 137 -7.24 -10.40 -2.05
N CYS A 138 -7.19 -11.62 -2.60
CA CYS A 138 -5.98 -12.24 -3.12
C CYS A 138 -6.07 -12.35 -4.64
N VAL A 139 -5.08 -11.80 -5.35
CA VAL A 139 -5.01 -11.82 -6.82
C VAL A 139 -3.62 -12.28 -7.27
N ASP A 140 -3.53 -12.95 -8.42
CA ASP A 140 -2.24 -13.32 -9.01
C ASP A 140 -1.89 -12.37 -10.15
N GLN A 141 -0.78 -11.62 -10.00
CA GLN A 141 -0.29 -10.72 -11.04
C GLN A 141 0.09 -11.44 -12.34
N GLY A 142 0.20 -12.78 -12.32
CA GLY A 142 0.36 -13.59 -13.51
C GLY A 142 -0.77 -13.40 -14.54
N HIS A 143 -2.00 -13.14 -14.09
CA HIS A 143 -3.13 -12.80 -14.97
C HIS A 143 -2.93 -11.47 -15.70
N TYR A 144 -2.11 -10.58 -15.16
CA TYR A 144 -1.88 -9.22 -15.65
C TYR A 144 -0.51 -9.03 -16.29
N GLY A 145 0.16 -10.12 -16.66
CA GLY A 145 1.42 -10.07 -17.42
C GLY A 145 2.68 -10.17 -16.58
N HIS A 146 2.62 -10.45 -15.27
CA HIS A 146 3.81 -10.80 -14.52
C HIS A 146 4.34 -12.17 -14.99
N PHE A 147 5.65 -12.30 -15.13
CA PHE A 147 6.26 -13.55 -15.66
C PHE A 147 6.11 -14.73 -14.69
N ALA A 148 6.12 -14.48 -13.40
CA ALA A 148 5.88 -15.50 -12.37
C ALA A 148 4.48 -15.38 -11.80
N ASN A 149 3.98 -16.46 -11.22
CA ASN A 149 2.85 -16.37 -10.31
C ASN A 149 3.27 -15.50 -9.11
N LYS A 150 2.73 -14.30 -9.03
CA LYS A 150 2.97 -13.34 -7.94
C LYS A 150 1.64 -13.10 -7.24
N LEU A 151 1.32 -14.01 -6.31
CA LEU A 151 0.16 -13.83 -5.45
C LEU A 151 0.33 -12.58 -4.59
N THR A 152 -0.69 -11.77 -4.59
CA THR A 152 -0.69 -10.42 -4.05
C THR A 152 -1.97 -10.20 -3.26
N TRP A 153 -1.85 -9.59 -2.11
CA TRP A 153 -2.98 -9.13 -1.31
C TRP A 153 -3.21 -7.65 -1.55
N LEU A 154 -4.47 -7.29 -1.75
CA LEU A 154 -4.93 -5.93 -1.85
C LEU A 154 -5.76 -5.59 -0.62
N TYR A 155 -5.57 -4.39 -0.11
CA TYR A 155 -6.46 -3.74 0.85
C TYR A 155 -7.04 -2.49 0.19
N VAL A 156 -8.36 -2.37 0.15
CA VAL A 156 -9.06 -1.22 -0.46
C VAL A 156 -9.97 -0.61 0.58
N CYS A 157 -9.97 0.71 0.70
CA CYS A 157 -10.84 1.42 1.64
C CYS A 157 -11.58 2.57 0.97
N ARG A 158 -12.72 2.94 1.53
CA ARG A 158 -13.64 3.97 1.01
C ARG A 158 -14.23 3.66 -0.37
N VAL A 159 -14.44 2.39 -0.65
CA VAL A 159 -15.13 1.90 -1.85
C VAL A 159 -16.28 1.03 -1.39
N ASP A 160 -17.48 1.30 -1.88
CA ASP A 160 -18.63 0.46 -1.57
C ASP A 160 -18.45 -0.94 -2.16
N ARG A 161 -18.95 -1.97 -1.47
CA ARG A 161 -18.83 -3.36 -1.94
C ARG A 161 -19.39 -3.53 -3.37
N ALA A 162 -20.47 -2.83 -3.68
CA ALA A 162 -21.14 -2.89 -4.98
C ALA A 162 -20.29 -2.33 -6.14
N ASP A 163 -19.37 -1.40 -5.84
CA ASP A 163 -18.49 -0.75 -6.83
C ASP A 163 -17.18 -1.51 -7.04
N LEU A 164 -16.85 -2.46 -6.14
CA LEU A 164 -15.65 -3.26 -6.29
C LEU A 164 -15.77 -4.19 -7.50
N PRO A 165 -14.84 -4.11 -8.46
CA PRO A 165 -14.89 -4.95 -9.66
C PRO A 165 -14.59 -6.40 -9.33
N GLU A 166 -15.17 -7.30 -10.11
CA GLU A 166 -14.65 -8.65 -10.21
C GLU A 166 -13.29 -8.63 -10.90
N LEU A 167 -12.30 -9.25 -10.23
CA LEU A 167 -10.96 -9.42 -10.77
C LEU A 167 -10.79 -10.84 -11.33
N THR A 168 -9.68 -11.09 -12.01
CA THR A 168 -9.37 -12.47 -12.43
C THR A 168 -8.82 -13.24 -11.24
N TRP A 169 -9.62 -14.15 -10.71
CA TRP A 169 -9.32 -14.90 -9.51
C TRP A 169 -8.50 -16.18 -9.78
N GLY A 170 -7.92 -16.71 -8.71
CA GLY A 170 -7.16 -17.94 -8.73
C GLY A 170 -5.73 -17.76 -9.25
N LYS A 171 -5.12 -18.88 -9.63
CA LYS A 171 -3.72 -18.93 -10.06
C LYS A 171 -3.58 -18.45 -11.50
N GLY A 172 -2.76 -17.46 -11.71
CA GLY A 172 -2.44 -16.91 -13.03
C GLY A 172 -1.55 -17.82 -13.87
N GLU A 173 -1.43 -17.47 -15.14
CA GLU A 173 -0.51 -18.13 -16.05
C GLU A 173 0.94 -17.80 -15.69
N GLN A 174 1.77 -18.84 -15.60
CA GLN A 174 3.20 -18.66 -15.42
C GLN A 174 3.89 -18.50 -16.77
N ARG A 175 4.42 -17.31 -17.03
CA ARG A 175 5.25 -17.05 -18.21
C ARG A 175 6.72 -17.23 -17.88
N LEU A 176 7.50 -17.66 -18.88
CA LEU A 176 8.93 -17.83 -18.70
C LEU A 176 9.67 -16.62 -19.27
N HIS A 177 10.53 -16.01 -18.42
CA HIS A 177 11.30 -14.85 -18.84
C HIS A 177 12.36 -15.24 -19.87
N PRO A 178 12.57 -14.45 -20.96
CA PRO A 178 13.53 -14.76 -22.01
C PRO A 178 14.94 -15.08 -21.49
N VAL A 179 15.46 -14.30 -20.54
CA VAL A 179 16.77 -14.54 -19.90
C VAL A 179 16.82 -15.89 -19.17
N ALA A 180 15.74 -16.33 -18.55
CA ALA A 180 15.71 -17.65 -17.90
C ALA A 180 15.69 -18.78 -18.92
N LEU A 181 14.98 -18.59 -20.04
CA LEU A 181 14.94 -19.54 -21.15
C LEU A 181 16.30 -19.68 -21.82
N GLU A 182 16.94 -18.55 -22.13
CA GLU A 182 18.28 -18.51 -22.74
C GLU A 182 19.32 -19.21 -21.87
N LYS A 183 19.34 -18.86 -20.56
CA LYS A 183 20.36 -19.36 -19.63
C LYS A 183 20.19 -20.82 -19.21
N HIS A 184 18.98 -21.31 -19.14
CA HIS A 184 18.68 -22.60 -18.51
C HIS A 184 17.86 -23.58 -19.35
N GLY A 185 17.33 -23.13 -20.49
CA GLY A 185 16.40 -23.87 -21.32
C GLY A 185 15.00 -24.02 -20.71
N TYR A 186 14.03 -24.38 -21.56
CA TYR A 186 12.61 -24.42 -21.20
C TYR A 186 12.30 -25.38 -20.04
N ALA A 187 12.80 -26.61 -20.12
CA ALA A 187 12.46 -27.66 -19.14
C ALA A 187 12.91 -27.28 -17.73
N LYS A 188 14.11 -26.71 -17.58
CA LYS A 188 14.64 -26.30 -16.29
C LYS A 188 13.99 -25.01 -15.79
N ALA A 189 13.76 -24.02 -16.67
CA ALA A 189 13.07 -22.79 -16.32
C ALA A 189 11.65 -23.06 -15.82
N ARG A 190 10.90 -23.95 -16.48
CA ARG A 190 9.55 -24.35 -16.07
C ARG A 190 9.53 -25.09 -14.72
N LYS A 191 10.51 -25.98 -14.48
CA LYS A 191 10.55 -26.82 -13.27
C LYS A 191 10.88 -26.03 -12.00
N ILE A 192 11.80 -25.08 -12.07
CA ILE A 192 12.32 -24.39 -10.86
C ILE A 192 11.51 -23.12 -10.57
N GLY A 193 10.72 -22.66 -11.54
CA GLY A 193 10.04 -21.37 -11.45
C GLY A 193 10.96 -20.20 -11.77
N MET A 194 10.41 -19.20 -12.39
CA MET A 194 11.16 -18.16 -13.06
C MET A 194 12.02 -17.29 -12.14
N MET A 195 11.50 -16.96 -10.94
CA MET A 195 12.19 -16.04 -10.05
C MET A 195 13.47 -16.62 -9.44
N ALA A 196 13.55 -17.94 -9.31
CA ALA A 196 14.77 -18.61 -8.82
C ALA A 196 15.87 -18.69 -9.89
N MET A 197 15.48 -18.57 -11.16
CA MET A 197 16.38 -18.73 -12.31
C MET A 197 17.03 -17.44 -12.77
N ILE A 198 16.42 -16.29 -12.48
CA ILE A 198 16.99 -14.99 -12.77
C ILE A 198 17.94 -14.64 -11.65
N GLY A 199 19.25 -14.78 -11.90
CA GLY A 199 20.30 -14.38 -10.97
C GLY A 199 20.66 -12.91 -11.11
N GLY A 200 21.51 -12.39 -10.16
CA GLY A 200 22.12 -11.07 -10.25
C GLY A 200 21.19 -9.90 -9.96
N LYS A 201 21.58 -8.72 -10.43
CA LYS A 201 20.91 -7.43 -10.15
C LYS A 201 19.47 -7.39 -10.70
N ASP A 202 19.21 -8.01 -11.84
CA ASP A 202 17.90 -8.00 -12.49
C ASP A 202 16.83 -8.80 -11.75
N LYS A 203 17.22 -9.76 -10.92
CA LYS A 203 16.27 -10.60 -10.17
C LYS A 203 15.33 -9.77 -9.30
N VAL A 204 15.85 -8.78 -8.58
CA VAL A 204 15.06 -7.93 -7.69
C VAL A 204 14.12 -7.05 -8.52
N ARG A 205 14.66 -6.40 -9.55
CA ARG A 205 13.88 -5.54 -10.44
C ARG A 205 12.72 -6.28 -11.09
N ILE A 206 12.96 -7.46 -11.66
CA ILE A 206 11.92 -8.27 -12.32
C ILE A 206 10.87 -8.77 -11.31
N ARG A 207 11.30 -9.20 -10.12
CA ARG A 207 10.40 -9.67 -9.08
C ARG A 207 9.49 -8.56 -8.56
N ASN A 208 10.04 -7.38 -8.36
CA ASN A 208 9.30 -6.25 -7.75
C ASN A 208 8.43 -5.50 -8.77
N ARG A 209 8.71 -5.68 -10.07
CA ARG A 209 7.97 -5.00 -11.13
C ARG A 209 6.45 -5.21 -10.97
N THR A 210 5.71 -4.12 -11.07
CA THR A 210 4.26 -4.11 -11.23
C THR A 210 3.96 -4.08 -12.74
N PRO A 211 3.30 -5.10 -13.32
CA PRO A 211 2.90 -5.06 -14.72
C PRO A 211 1.96 -3.89 -15.01
N GLU A 212 2.03 -3.32 -16.20
CA GLU A 212 1.20 -2.17 -16.56
C GLU A 212 -0.30 -2.47 -16.47
N CYS A 213 -0.72 -3.65 -16.94
CA CYS A 213 -2.12 -4.06 -16.79
C CYS A 213 -2.56 -4.17 -15.32
N PHE A 214 -1.66 -4.56 -14.41
CA PHE A 214 -1.98 -4.61 -12.98
C PHE A 214 -1.97 -3.23 -12.34
N ARG A 215 -1.01 -2.37 -12.71
CA ARG A 215 -1.02 -0.95 -12.36
C ARG A 215 -2.36 -0.30 -12.70
N ASP A 216 -2.90 -0.55 -13.90
CA ASP A 216 -4.16 0.03 -14.35
C ASP A 216 -5.35 -0.46 -13.51
N VAL A 217 -5.32 -1.71 -13.03
CA VAL A 217 -6.28 -2.21 -12.04
C VAL A 217 -6.19 -1.42 -10.73
N LEU A 218 -4.98 -1.19 -10.21
CA LEU A 218 -4.78 -0.43 -8.97
C LEU A 218 -5.23 1.04 -9.13
N ILE A 219 -4.93 1.67 -10.27
CA ILE A 219 -5.40 3.01 -10.61
C ILE A 219 -6.94 3.07 -10.62
N ARG A 220 -7.57 2.08 -11.24
CA ARG A 220 -9.04 1.99 -11.28
C ARG A 220 -9.61 1.84 -9.87
N LEU A 221 -9.07 0.96 -9.04
CA LEU A 221 -9.51 0.77 -7.66
C LEU A 221 -9.38 2.06 -6.84
N ALA A 222 -8.24 2.74 -6.92
CA ALA A 222 -8.04 4.00 -6.21
C ALA A 222 -9.02 5.09 -6.65
N ARG A 223 -9.36 5.15 -7.94
CA ARG A 223 -10.32 6.12 -8.46
C ARG A 223 -11.78 5.87 -8.05
N LEU A 224 -12.12 4.65 -7.63
CA LEU A 224 -13.44 4.33 -7.09
C LEU A 224 -13.64 4.88 -5.67
N ALA A 225 -12.56 5.12 -4.92
CA ALA A 225 -12.66 5.55 -3.54
C ALA A 225 -13.42 6.87 -3.40
N THR A 226 -14.37 6.95 -2.49
CA THR A 226 -15.07 8.18 -2.16
C THR A 226 -14.14 9.10 -1.36
N LEU A 227 -14.06 10.39 -1.74
CA LEU A 227 -13.30 11.35 -0.93
C LEU A 227 -14.03 11.60 0.39
N PRO A 228 -13.28 11.85 1.48
CA PRO A 228 -13.91 12.38 2.68
C PRO A 228 -14.70 13.65 2.30
N SER A 229 -15.92 13.74 2.79
CA SER A 229 -16.67 14.98 2.69
C SER A 229 -15.81 16.11 3.26
N PRO A 230 -15.67 17.27 2.59
CA PRO A 230 -14.96 18.38 3.21
C PRO A 230 -15.56 18.61 4.58
N ALA A 231 -14.71 18.72 5.60
CA ALA A 231 -15.17 19.07 6.94
C ALA A 231 -16.06 20.31 6.81
N PRO A 232 -17.23 20.37 7.46
CA PRO A 232 -18.03 21.58 7.46
C PRO A 232 -17.11 22.73 7.87
N PRO A 233 -17.20 23.90 7.21
CA PRO A 233 -16.39 25.04 7.60
C PRO A 233 -16.59 25.21 9.11
N LEU A 234 -15.48 25.28 9.85
CA LEU A 234 -15.51 25.60 11.28
C LEU A 234 -16.46 26.79 11.41
N ALA A 235 -17.66 26.54 11.99
CA ALA A 235 -18.60 27.60 12.29
C ALA A 235 -17.79 28.65 13.02
N ALA A 236 -17.71 29.85 12.44
CA ALA A 236 -17.00 30.95 13.06
C ALA A 236 -17.44 30.97 14.53
N ILE A 237 -16.49 30.73 15.41
CA ILE A 237 -16.74 30.80 16.84
C ILE A 237 -17.20 32.25 17.06
N SER A 238 -18.52 32.43 17.18
CA SER A 238 -19.08 33.70 17.61
C SER A 238 -18.43 34.02 18.94
N GLU A 239 -17.67 35.11 18.98
CA GLU A 239 -17.09 35.62 20.24
C GLU A 239 -18.17 35.69 21.31
N PRO A 240 -17.91 35.21 22.50
CA PRO A 240 -18.88 35.39 23.61
C PRO A 240 -18.95 36.87 23.92
N VAL A 241 -20.11 37.45 23.65
CA VAL A 241 -20.48 38.78 24.14
C VAL A 241 -20.55 38.74 25.68
N GLY A 242 -19.70 39.50 26.31
CA GLY A 242 -19.97 40.19 27.56
C GLY A 242 -19.93 39.42 28.87
N GLY A 243 -18.94 39.74 29.68
CA GLY A 243 -19.06 40.16 31.06
C GLY A 243 -19.71 39.19 32.08
N GLY A 244 -18.88 38.64 32.94
CA GLY A 244 -19.34 38.00 34.16
C GLY A 244 -18.16 37.53 35.00
N ASP A 245 -17.81 38.29 36.01
CA ASP A 245 -16.81 37.97 37.02
C ASP A 245 -17.06 36.60 37.64
N PHE A 246 -16.10 35.69 37.56
CA PHE A 246 -16.09 34.50 38.41
C PHE A 246 -14.78 34.41 39.21
N VAL A 247 -14.98 34.44 40.49
CA VAL A 247 -14.03 34.35 41.60
C VAL A 247 -13.30 33.01 41.56
N HIS A 248 -11.99 33.04 41.71
CA HIS A 248 -11.12 31.92 41.97
C HIS A 248 -11.44 31.19 43.27
N THR A 249 -11.64 29.88 43.18
CA THR A 249 -11.38 28.98 44.31
C THR A 249 -10.53 27.82 43.81
N ALA A 250 -9.27 27.87 44.21
CA ALA A 250 -8.32 26.78 44.03
C ALA A 250 -8.59 25.67 45.04
N THR A 251 -8.74 24.44 44.59
CA THR A 251 -8.58 23.26 45.46
C THR A 251 -7.58 22.30 44.83
N ALA A 252 -6.43 22.25 45.49
CA ALA A 252 -5.38 21.28 45.22
C ALA A 252 -5.81 19.89 45.69
N ASN A 253 -5.61 18.87 44.87
CA ASN A 253 -5.56 17.49 45.33
C ASN A 253 -4.30 16.82 44.75
N ALA A 254 -3.29 16.78 45.57
CA ALA A 254 -2.11 15.94 45.39
C ALA A 254 -2.47 14.50 45.74
N LYS A 255 -2.22 13.56 44.84
CA LYS A 255 -2.20 12.13 45.15
C LYS A 255 -0.77 11.62 45.09
N VAL A 256 -0.29 11.29 46.27
CA VAL A 256 0.96 10.58 46.57
C VAL A 256 0.87 9.17 46.01
N ILE A 257 1.85 8.78 45.24
CA ILE A 257 2.11 7.38 44.89
C ILE A 257 3.23 6.89 45.82
N GLN A 258 2.91 5.91 46.67
CA GLN A 258 3.87 5.18 47.47
C GLN A 258 4.48 4.05 46.64
N ASP A 259 5.81 4.00 46.68
CA ASP A 259 6.63 2.85 46.28
C ASP A 259 6.43 1.69 47.29
N HIS A 260 6.32 0.48 46.78
CA HIS A 260 6.59 -0.73 47.52
C HIS A 260 7.48 -1.66 46.69
N ASP A 261 8.57 -2.05 47.31
CA ASP A 261 9.62 -3.05 47.11
C ASP A 261 9.41 -4.10 46.03
#